data_557d32f706157fad9a28ec6254af9635
#
_entry.id   557d32f706157fad9a28ec6254af9635
#
_cell.length_a   1.000
_cell.length_b   1.000
_cell.length_c   1.000
_cell.angle_alpha   90.00
_cell.angle_beta   90.00
_cell.angle_gamma   90.00
#
_symmetry.space_group_name_H-M   'P 1'
#
loop_
_entity.id
_entity.type
_entity.pdbx_description
1 polymer ?
#
loop_
_entity_poly.entity_id
_entity_poly.type
_entity_poly.pdbx_seq_one_letter_code
_entity_poly.pdbx_strand_id
1 'polypeptide(L)'
;MRPDHQTDRIGPTAFLVGATGLIGSSLLHRLVESDLYSAIYVMARSAAPERYAHRIASGQLCWLTFDDQLPAGIDHFFSALGTTQKVAGKTGLERVDRELVVQSAQQALSAGASLISIVSAQGANAHSAFFYNRIKGKMEQDVEAMNSFAVHFWQPSVLLGEREEHRLAESLAACFLRWPLPVNVRARPGSQVASAMLKAARSVQPGCFRFKVSD
;
A
#
# COMPACT_ATOMS: atom_id res chain seq x y z
N MET A 1 -25.74 -10.19 -17.97
CA MET A 1 -25.71 -8.92 -18.71
C MET A 1 -25.36 -7.85 -17.68
N ARG A 2 -24.06 -7.48 -17.54
CA ARG A 2 -23.63 -6.43 -16.62
C ARG A 2 -23.77 -5.10 -17.35
N PRO A 3 -24.29 -4.05 -16.71
CA PRO A 3 -24.39 -2.76 -17.36
C PRO A 3 -22.98 -2.22 -17.61
N ASP A 4 -22.70 -1.92 -18.83
CA ASP A 4 -21.50 -1.23 -19.33
C ASP A 4 -21.60 0.26 -18.93
N HIS A 5 -21.38 0.54 -17.63
CA HIS A 5 -21.31 1.91 -17.12
C HIS A 5 -19.85 2.40 -17.18
N GLN A 6 -19.30 2.41 -18.38
CA GLN A 6 -18.14 3.25 -18.69
C GLN A 6 -18.64 4.69 -18.82
N THR A 7 -18.98 5.29 -17.68
CA THR A 7 -19.23 6.74 -17.63
C THR A 7 -17.93 7.46 -18.01
N ASP A 8 -18.03 8.48 -18.85
CA ASP A 8 -16.97 9.43 -19.27
C ASP A 8 -16.39 10.19 -18.06
N ARG A 9 -15.79 9.48 -17.14
CA ARG A 9 -15.08 10.07 -16.00
C ARG A 9 -13.67 10.42 -16.46
N ILE A 10 -13.39 11.71 -16.49
CA ILE A 10 -12.05 12.22 -16.79
C ILE A 10 -11.18 12.05 -15.56
N GLY A 11 -10.13 11.24 -15.65
CA GLY A 11 -9.16 11.04 -14.59
C GLY A 11 -8.58 9.61 -14.57
N PRO A 12 -7.42 9.42 -13.96
CA PRO A 12 -6.79 8.10 -13.83
C PRO A 12 -7.61 7.15 -12.94
N THR A 13 -7.31 5.88 -13.05
CA THR A 13 -7.91 4.79 -12.27
C THR A 13 -6.90 4.27 -11.26
N ALA A 14 -7.33 4.08 -10.01
CA ALA A 14 -6.50 3.54 -8.94
C ALA A 14 -6.86 2.11 -8.56
N PHE A 15 -5.86 1.31 -8.24
CA PHE A 15 -6.01 0.01 -7.58
C PHE A 15 -5.30 0.02 -6.24
N LEU A 16 -5.99 -0.33 -5.16
CA LEU A 16 -5.47 -0.33 -3.79
C LEU A 16 -5.62 -1.70 -3.12
N VAL A 17 -4.53 -2.21 -2.55
CA VAL A 17 -4.54 -3.35 -1.63
C VAL A 17 -4.09 -2.92 -0.24
N GLY A 18 -4.64 -3.58 0.80
CA GLY A 18 -4.35 -3.24 2.20
C GLY A 18 -5.15 -2.04 2.73
N ALA A 19 -6.29 -1.72 2.13
CA ALA A 19 -7.16 -0.57 2.45
C ALA A 19 -7.69 -0.55 3.90
N THR A 20 -7.65 -1.67 4.63
CA THR A 20 -8.15 -1.78 6.01
C THR A 20 -7.07 -1.58 7.07
N GLY A 21 -5.79 -1.52 6.65
CA GLY A 21 -4.66 -1.25 7.52
C GLY A 21 -4.50 0.23 7.88
N LEU A 22 -3.54 0.54 8.75
CA LEU A 22 -3.28 1.89 9.28
C LEU A 22 -3.05 2.93 8.17
N ILE A 23 -2.09 2.68 7.28
CA ILE A 23 -1.81 3.57 6.15
C ILE A 23 -2.91 3.45 5.11
N GLY A 24 -3.33 2.22 4.78
CA GLY A 24 -4.27 1.96 3.70
C GLY A 24 -5.63 2.58 3.92
N SER A 25 -6.16 2.61 5.16
CA SER A 25 -7.44 3.27 5.47
C SER A 25 -7.36 4.79 5.29
N SER A 26 -6.25 5.40 5.69
CA SER A 26 -5.99 6.82 5.46
C SER A 26 -5.78 7.14 3.98
N LEU A 27 -5.09 6.25 3.24
CA LEU A 27 -4.89 6.40 1.81
C LEU A 27 -6.20 6.26 1.05
N LEU A 28 -7.02 5.25 1.35
CA LEU A 28 -8.34 5.09 0.72
C LEU A 28 -9.21 6.33 0.92
N HIS A 29 -9.27 6.85 2.15
CA HIS A 29 -10.03 8.08 2.42
C HIS A 29 -9.54 9.23 1.54
N ARG A 30 -8.24 9.43 1.44
CA ARG A 30 -7.65 10.51 0.62
C ARG A 30 -7.86 10.31 -0.88
N LEU A 31 -7.77 9.07 -1.38
CA LEU A 31 -8.04 8.75 -2.78
C LEU A 31 -9.49 9.10 -3.15
N VAL A 32 -10.44 8.71 -2.30
CA VAL A 32 -11.88 8.96 -2.50
C VAL A 32 -12.22 10.46 -2.47
N GLU A 33 -11.56 11.23 -1.59
CA GLU A 33 -11.82 12.67 -1.43
C GLU A 33 -10.97 13.58 -2.36
N SER A 34 -10.07 12.99 -3.15
CA SER A 34 -9.09 13.78 -3.90
C SER A 34 -9.58 14.30 -5.25
N ASP A 35 -10.72 13.88 -5.73
CA ASP A 35 -11.23 14.12 -7.11
C ASP A 35 -10.23 13.80 -8.24
N LEU A 36 -9.09 13.17 -7.89
CA LEU A 36 -8.04 12.81 -8.85
C LEU A 36 -8.46 11.59 -9.68
N TYR A 37 -9.15 10.63 -9.05
CA TYR A 37 -9.42 9.33 -9.66
C TYR A 37 -10.86 9.23 -10.14
N SER A 38 -11.01 8.82 -11.40
CA SER A 38 -12.31 8.50 -11.99
C SER A 38 -12.94 7.25 -11.38
N ALA A 39 -12.11 6.25 -11.05
CA ALA A 39 -12.52 5.04 -10.35
C ALA A 39 -11.40 4.54 -9.41
N ILE A 40 -11.79 3.93 -8.30
CA ILE A 40 -10.88 3.34 -7.32
C ILE A 40 -11.32 1.90 -7.09
N TYR A 41 -10.45 0.95 -7.41
CA TYR A 41 -10.64 -0.47 -7.13
C TYR A 41 -9.91 -0.83 -5.84
N VAL A 42 -10.62 -1.39 -4.89
CA VAL A 42 -10.03 -1.89 -3.65
C VAL A 42 -10.18 -3.39 -3.61
N MET A 43 -9.08 -4.11 -3.39
CA MET A 43 -9.12 -5.56 -3.19
C MET A 43 -8.84 -5.87 -1.72
N ALA A 44 -9.81 -6.50 -1.05
CA ALA A 44 -9.75 -6.78 0.38
C ALA A 44 -10.47 -8.09 0.75
N ARG A 45 -10.08 -8.66 1.91
CA ARG A 45 -10.73 -9.87 2.46
C ARG A 45 -12.04 -9.56 3.18
N SER A 46 -12.14 -8.39 3.78
CA SER A 46 -13.32 -7.95 4.53
C SER A 46 -14.27 -7.16 3.64
N ALA A 47 -15.55 -7.11 4.03
CA ALA A 47 -16.53 -6.24 3.39
C ALA A 47 -16.13 -4.76 3.48
N ALA A 48 -16.63 -3.97 2.54
CA ALA A 48 -16.44 -2.53 2.54
C ALA A 48 -17.03 -1.88 3.79
N PRO A 49 -16.35 -0.91 4.41
CA PRO A 49 -16.93 -0.13 5.50
C PRO A 49 -18.17 0.65 5.02
N GLU A 50 -19.22 0.68 5.82
CA GLU A 50 -20.51 1.30 5.48
C GLU A 50 -20.39 2.79 5.06
N ARG A 51 -19.44 3.52 5.64
CA ARG A 51 -19.16 4.91 5.27
C ARG A 51 -18.84 5.13 3.78
N TYR A 52 -18.51 4.07 3.06
CA TYR A 52 -18.23 4.13 1.62
C TYR A 52 -19.41 3.65 0.75
N ALA A 53 -20.55 3.27 1.33
CA ALA A 53 -21.71 2.74 0.59
C ALA A 53 -22.16 3.68 -0.54
N HIS A 54 -22.22 4.99 -0.31
CA HIS A 54 -22.56 5.98 -1.32
C HIS A 54 -21.55 6.02 -2.48
N ARG A 55 -20.24 5.93 -2.19
CA ARG A 55 -19.18 5.94 -3.20
C ARG A 55 -19.19 4.65 -4.04
N ILE A 56 -19.60 3.54 -3.43
CA ILE A 56 -19.79 2.27 -4.14
C ILE A 56 -21.04 2.35 -5.03
N ALA A 57 -22.14 2.84 -4.50
CA ALA A 57 -23.38 3.00 -5.27
C ALA A 57 -23.23 3.95 -6.47
N SER A 58 -22.38 4.99 -6.35
CA SER A 58 -22.04 5.88 -7.46
C SER A 58 -21.05 5.30 -8.47
N GLY A 59 -20.48 4.11 -8.20
CA GLY A 59 -19.46 3.46 -9.02
C GLY A 59 -18.08 4.13 -8.97
N GLN A 60 -17.85 5.13 -8.09
CA GLN A 60 -16.53 5.73 -7.91
C GLN A 60 -15.59 4.77 -7.16
N LEU A 61 -16.11 3.96 -6.26
CA LEU A 61 -15.37 2.97 -5.50
C LEU A 61 -15.91 1.56 -5.82
N CYS A 62 -15.03 0.68 -6.27
CA CYS A 62 -15.32 -0.72 -6.52
C CYS A 62 -14.61 -1.58 -5.49
N TRP A 63 -15.37 -2.37 -4.72
CA TRP A 63 -14.82 -3.24 -3.69
C TRP A 63 -14.79 -4.69 -4.18
N LEU A 64 -13.59 -5.24 -4.30
CA LEU A 64 -13.31 -6.56 -4.85
C LEU A 64 -12.79 -7.50 -3.76
N THR A 65 -13.02 -8.78 -3.94
CA THR A 65 -12.35 -9.86 -3.22
C THR A 65 -11.13 -10.34 -4.00
N PHE A 66 -10.31 -11.22 -3.42
CA PHE A 66 -9.15 -11.80 -4.11
C PHE A 66 -9.53 -12.84 -5.18
N ASP A 67 -10.81 -13.24 -5.23
CA ASP A 67 -11.34 -14.13 -6.25
C ASP A 67 -11.89 -13.37 -7.48
N ASP A 68 -12.05 -12.05 -7.36
CA ASP A 68 -12.51 -11.19 -8.44
C ASP A 68 -11.35 -10.84 -9.39
N GLN A 69 -11.70 -10.63 -10.66
CA GLN A 69 -10.73 -10.16 -11.65
C GLN A 69 -10.61 -8.63 -11.60
N LEU A 70 -9.38 -8.14 -11.57
CA LEU A 70 -9.10 -6.72 -11.73
C LEU A 70 -9.37 -6.33 -13.19
N PRO A 71 -10.17 -5.28 -13.47
CA PRO A 71 -10.42 -4.82 -14.82
C PRO A 71 -9.14 -4.23 -15.45
N ALA A 72 -9.09 -4.19 -16.79
CA ALA A 72 -8.07 -3.45 -17.52
C ALA A 72 -8.25 -1.94 -17.34
N GLY A 73 -7.19 -1.16 -17.66
CA GLY A 73 -7.23 0.31 -17.57
C GLY A 73 -6.94 0.83 -16.17
N ILE A 74 -6.15 0.11 -15.39
CA ILE A 74 -5.58 0.62 -14.14
C ILE A 74 -4.37 1.49 -14.48
N ASP A 75 -4.33 2.73 -13.95
CA ASP A 75 -3.22 3.65 -14.15
C ASP A 75 -2.23 3.61 -12.98
N HIS A 76 -2.74 3.60 -11.75
CA HIS A 76 -1.93 3.67 -10.53
C HIS A 76 -2.26 2.53 -9.57
N PHE A 77 -1.24 1.83 -9.14
CA PHE A 77 -1.33 0.80 -8.11
C PHE A 77 -0.77 1.29 -6.78
N PHE A 78 -1.50 1.02 -5.70
CA PHE A 78 -1.09 1.30 -4.33
C PHE A 78 -1.14 0.04 -3.49
N SER A 79 -0.05 -0.23 -2.77
CA SER A 79 -0.03 -1.29 -1.76
C SER A 79 0.32 -0.74 -0.39
N ALA A 80 -0.60 -0.91 0.55
CA ALA A 80 -0.40 -0.72 1.98
C ALA A 80 -0.56 -2.05 2.74
N LEU A 81 -0.27 -3.18 2.06
CA LEU A 81 -0.22 -4.48 2.69
C LEU A 81 0.95 -4.55 3.68
N GLY A 82 0.69 -5.14 4.82
CA GLY A 82 1.68 -5.43 5.83
C GLY A 82 1.08 -6.18 7.00
N THR A 83 1.90 -7.00 7.64
CA THR A 83 1.57 -7.69 8.87
C THR A 83 2.78 -7.72 9.80
N THR A 84 2.61 -8.26 11.00
CA THR A 84 3.72 -8.44 11.92
C THR A 84 4.02 -9.92 12.12
N GLN A 85 5.29 -10.24 12.40
CA GLN A 85 5.69 -11.62 12.71
C GLN A 85 4.95 -12.17 13.93
N LYS A 86 4.55 -11.30 14.87
CA LYS A 86 3.76 -11.70 16.06
C LYS A 86 2.37 -12.19 15.67
N VAL A 87 1.74 -11.56 14.67
CA VAL A 87 0.37 -11.90 14.23
C VAL A 87 0.36 -13.07 13.26
N ALA A 88 1.27 -13.09 12.30
CA ALA A 88 1.21 -14.02 11.16
C ALA A 88 2.31 -15.09 11.16
N GLY A 89 3.27 -15.03 12.10
CA GLY A 89 4.47 -15.86 12.06
C GLY A 89 5.41 -15.45 10.91
N LYS A 90 6.50 -16.19 10.73
CA LYS A 90 7.47 -15.91 9.65
C LYS A 90 6.86 -16.15 8.26
N THR A 91 6.22 -17.30 8.07
CA THR A 91 5.61 -17.69 6.79
C THR A 91 4.49 -16.74 6.40
N GLY A 92 3.61 -16.36 7.34
CA GLY A 92 2.53 -15.42 7.08
C GLY A 92 3.03 -14.02 6.77
N LEU A 93 4.13 -13.58 7.42
CA LEU A 93 4.75 -12.30 7.11
C LEU A 93 5.34 -12.32 5.69
N GLU A 94 6.08 -13.36 5.29
CA GLU A 94 6.61 -13.46 3.93
C GLU A 94 5.49 -13.47 2.89
N ARG A 95 4.42 -14.24 3.13
CA ARG A 95 3.26 -14.28 2.25
C ARG A 95 2.59 -12.90 2.08
N VAL A 96 2.36 -12.16 3.17
CA VAL A 96 1.64 -10.88 3.10
C VAL A 96 2.53 -9.74 2.63
N ASP A 97 3.76 -9.63 3.19
CA ASP A 97 4.64 -8.49 2.98
C ASP A 97 5.54 -8.61 1.74
N ARG A 98 5.56 -9.78 1.08
CA ARG A 98 6.28 -10.01 -0.17
C ARG A 98 5.38 -10.60 -1.25
N GLU A 99 4.90 -11.87 -1.08
CA GLU A 99 4.25 -12.61 -2.15
C GLU A 99 2.96 -11.93 -2.64
N LEU A 100 2.05 -11.54 -1.72
CA LEU A 100 0.81 -10.86 -2.09
C LEU A 100 1.07 -9.46 -2.67
N VAL A 101 2.08 -8.72 -2.18
CA VAL A 101 2.45 -7.42 -2.75
C VAL A 101 2.93 -7.60 -4.18
N VAL A 102 3.85 -8.54 -4.43
CA VAL A 102 4.42 -8.85 -5.75
C VAL A 102 3.33 -9.31 -6.71
N GLN A 103 2.46 -10.22 -6.27
CA GLN A 103 1.33 -10.71 -7.07
C GLN A 103 0.37 -9.57 -7.45
N SER A 104 0.02 -8.71 -6.48
CA SER A 104 -0.88 -7.57 -6.76
C SER A 104 -0.24 -6.54 -7.68
N ALA A 105 1.07 -6.30 -7.56
CA ALA A 105 1.80 -5.42 -8.47
C ALA A 105 1.81 -5.99 -9.90
N GLN A 106 2.03 -7.30 -10.05
CA GLN A 106 1.98 -7.97 -11.35
C GLN A 106 0.59 -7.90 -11.99
N GLN A 107 -0.49 -8.08 -11.20
CA GLN A 107 -1.86 -7.91 -11.68
C GLN A 107 -2.12 -6.48 -12.14
N ALA A 108 -1.65 -5.49 -11.37
CA ALA A 108 -1.78 -4.08 -11.72
C ALA A 108 -1.07 -3.75 -13.04
N LEU A 109 0.17 -4.23 -13.22
CA LEU A 109 0.92 -4.04 -14.47
C LEU A 109 0.21 -4.69 -15.67
N SER A 110 -0.30 -5.92 -15.50
CA SER A 110 -1.07 -6.61 -16.53
C SER A 110 -2.38 -5.87 -16.88
N ALA A 111 -2.92 -5.09 -15.93
CA ALA A 111 -4.08 -4.25 -16.11
C ALA A 111 -3.76 -2.85 -16.68
N GLY A 112 -2.47 -2.50 -16.90
CA GLY A 112 -2.02 -1.26 -17.52
C GLY A 112 -1.35 -0.25 -16.60
N ALA A 113 -1.12 -0.57 -15.32
CA ALA A 113 -0.58 0.39 -14.36
C ALA A 113 0.81 0.90 -14.77
N SER A 114 0.95 2.22 -14.80
CA SER A 114 2.21 2.92 -15.05
C SER A 114 2.92 3.31 -13.73
N LEU A 115 2.17 3.49 -12.64
CA LEU A 115 2.71 3.75 -11.30
C LEU A 115 2.49 2.57 -10.36
N ILE A 116 3.57 2.09 -9.77
CA ILE A 116 3.57 1.09 -8.69
C ILE A 116 4.05 1.77 -7.40
N SER A 117 3.16 2.02 -6.44
CA SER A 117 3.43 2.76 -5.20
C SER A 117 3.20 1.86 -3.97
N ILE A 118 4.26 1.51 -3.27
CA ILE A 118 4.24 0.44 -2.25
C ILE A 118 4.81 0.94 -0.92
N VAL A 119 4.10 0.63 0.17
CA VAL A 119 4.62 0.81 1.53
C VAL A 119 5.62 -0.30 1.84
N SER A 120 6.87 0.10 1.99
CA SER A 120 7.98 -0.72 2.43
C SER A 120 8.34 -0.42 3.89
N ALA A 121 9.61 -0.46 4.25
CA ALA A 121 10.08 -0.16 5.60
C ALA A 121 11.48 0.46 5.57
N GLN A 122 11.76 1.32 6.53
CA GLN A 122 13.12 1.80 6.74
C GLN A 122 14.07 0.62 7.05
N GLY A 123 15.20 0.57 6.35
CA GLY A 123 16.16 -0.52 6.47
C GLY A 123 15.79 -1.78 5.66
N ALA A 124 14.81 -1.70 4.74
CA ALA A 124 14.55 -2.76 3.77
C ALA A 124 15.83 -3.09 2.99
N ASN A 125 16.28 -4.34 3.09
CA ASN A 125 17.48 -4.84 2.43
C ASN A 125 17.41 -6.36 2.32
N ALA A 126 17.48 -6.90 1.12
CA ALA A 126 17.37 -8.34 0.85
C ALA A 126 18.45 -9.20 1.55
N HIS A 127 19.57 -8.59 1.92
CA HIS A 127 20.67 -9.25 2.65
C HIS A 127 20.64 -8.98 4.16
N SER A 128 19.61 -8.30 4.69
CA SER A 128 19.51 -8.00 6.12
C SER A 128 19.51 -9.26 6.99
N ALA A 129 20.24 -9.20 8.10
CA ALA A 129 20.14 -10.23 9.15
C ALA A 129 18.76 -10.26 9.82
N PHE A 130 18.05 -9.11 9.85
CA PHE A 130 16.70 -9.01 10.39
C PHE A 130 15.69 -9.52 9.38
N PHE A 131 14.90 -10.52 9.82
CA PHE A 131 13.96 -11.22 8.93
C PHE A 131 12.97 -10.26 8.24
N TYR A 132 12.37 -9.33 9.00
CA TYR A 132 11.43 -8.36 8.45
C TYR A 132 12.05 -7.48 7.36
N ASN A 133 13.21 -6.89 7.64
CA ASN A 133 13.91 -6.03 6.68
C ASN A 133 14.35 -6.80 5.44
N ARG A 134 14.72 -8.08 5.62
CA ARG A 134 15.08 -8.97 4.51
C ARG A 134 13.90 -9.26 3.62
N ILE A 135 12.70 -9.52 4.18
CA ILE A 135 11.48 -9.75 3.40
C ILE A 135 11.08 -8.49 2.64
N LYS A 136 11.09 -7.31 3.30
CA LYS A 136 10.82 -6.03 2.64
C LYS A 136 11.84 -5.73 1.53
N GLY A 137 13.12 -6.00 1.76
CA GLY A 137 14.15 -5.82 0.72
C GLY A 137 13.98 -6.75 -0.47
N LYS A 138 13.61 -8.03 -0.24
CA LYS A 138 13.30 -8.96 -1.33
C LYS A 138 12.07 -8.53 -2.11
N MET A 139 11.03 -8.06 -1.44
CA MET A 139 9.83 -7.51 -2.09
C MET A 139 10.20 -6.33 -3.00
N GLU A 140 11.03 -5.38 -2.52
CA GLU A 140 11.49 -4.26 -3.34
C GLU A 140 12.25 -4.73 -4.59
N GLN A 141 13.16 -5.71 -4.45
CA GLN A 141 13.88 -6.29 -5.59
C GLN A 141 12.95 -6.97 -6.60
N ASP A 142 12.00 -7.78 -6.13
CA ASP A 142 11.06 -8.48 -6.99
C ASP A 142 10.21 -7.50 -7.80
N VAL A 143 9.74 -6.42 -7.17
CA VAL A 143 8.92 -5.39 -7.84
C VAL A 143 9.76 -4.52 -8.80
N GLU A 144 10.99 -4.14 -8.40
CA GLU A 144 11.91 -3.38 -9.25
C GLU A 144 12.25 -4.14 -10.54
N ALA A 145 12.42 -5.48 -10.43
CA ALA A 145 12.69 -6.36 -11.57
C ALA A 145 11.54 -6.43 -12.61
N MET A 146 10.34 -5.95 -12.27
CA MET A 146 9.21 -5.88 -13.22
C MET A 146 9.35 -4.77 -14.26
N ASN A 147 10.32 -3.85 -14.08
CA ASN A 147 10.61 -2.75 -15.02
C ASN A 147 9.40 -1.87 -15.35
N SER A 148 8.59 -1.55 -14.34
CA SER A 148 7.48 -0.61 -14.48
C SER A 148 7.98 0.80 -14.81
N PHE A 149 7.12 1.62 -15.46
CA PHE A 149 7.44 3.01 -15.79
C PHE A 149 7.84 3.82 -14.57
N ALA A 150 7.10 3.70 -13.46
CA ALA A 150 7.41 4.35 -12.20
C ALA A 150 7.19 3.41 -11.01
N VAL A 151 8.18 3.31 -10.14
CA VAL A 151 8.10 2.53 -8.89
C VAL A 151 8.47 3.41 -7.70
N HIS A 152 7.56 3.50 -6.73
CA HIS A 152 7.73 4.27 -5.51
C HIS A 152 7.71 3.34 -4.29
N PHE A 153 8.82 3.20 -3.60
CA PHE A 153 8.89 2.53 -2.30
C PHE A 153 8.90 3.57 -1.18
N TRP A 154 7.88 3.50 -0.33
CA TRP A 154 7.74 4.35 0.85
C TRP A 154 8.30 3.61 2.05
N GLN A 155 9.39 4.11 2.59
CA GLN A 155 10.14 3.50 3.70
C GLN A 155 9.89 4.31 4.99
N PRO A 156 8.71 4.19 5.61
CA PRO A 156 8.46 4.84 6.89
C PRO A 156 9.34 4.23 7.98
N SER A 157 9.65 5.05 8.98
CA SER A 157 10.17 4.59 10.26
C SER A 157 9.07 3.86 11.06
N VAL A 158 9.10 3.83 12.36
CA VAL A 158 8.03 3.25 13.18
C VAL A 158 6.72 4.00 12.96
N LEU A 159 5.64 3.27 12.67
CA LEU A 159 4.30 3.84 12.46
C LEU A 159 3.51 3.88 13.77
N LEU A 160 2.88 5.02 14.06
CA LEU A 160 1.91 5.16 15.15
C LEU A 160 0.49 5.31 14.58
N GLY A 161 -0.49 4.63 15.18
CA GLY A 161 -1.91 4.73 14.85
C GLY A 161 -2.68 5.45 15.94
N GLU A 162 -3.63 6.32 15.58
CA GLU A 162 -4.43 7.11 16.53
C GLU A 162 -5.40 6.29 17.42
N ARG A 163 -5.64 5.02 17.10
CA ARG A 163 -6.58 4.16 17.86
C ARG A 163 -5.96 2.95 18.56
N GLU A 164 -4.70 2.66 18.38
CA GLU A 164 -4.01 1.50 18.96
C GLU A 164 -2.57 1.82 19.38
N GLU A 165 -2.33 3.04 19.87
CA GLU A 165 -0.99 3.50 20.29
C GLU A 165 -0.30 2.52 21.26
N HIS A 166 -1.07 1.81 22.12
CA HIS A 166 -0.51 0.86 23.07
C HIS A 166 -0.26 -0.54 22.49
N ARG A 167 -1.06 -1.03 21.54
CA ARG A 167 -0.94 -2.44 21.08
C ARG A 167 0.01 -2.65 19.91
N LEU A 168 0.06 -1.72 18.96
CA LEU A 168 0.93 -1.82 17.79
C LEU A 168 2.33 -1.24 18.06
N ALA A 169 2.42 -0.16 18.85
CA ALA A 169 3.72 0.37 19.30
C ALA A 169 4.48 -0.66 20.15
N GLU A 170 3.82 -1.39 21.05
CA GLU A 170 4.43 -2.50 21.79
C GLU A 170 4.82 -3.66 20.87
N SER A 171 4.02 -3.95 19.84
CA SER A 171 4.27 -5.07 18.92
C SER A 171 5.39 -4.77 17.92
N LEU A 172 5.48 -3.54 17.41
CA LEU A 172 6.54 -3.09 16.51
C LEU A 172 7.79 -2.68 17.29
N ALA A 173 7.63 -1.98 18.42
CA ALA A 173 8.74 -1.62 19.30
C ALA A 173 9.40 -2.86 19.92
N ALA A 174 8.66 -3.89 20.31
CA ALA A 174 9.24 -5.13 20.84
C ALA A 174 10.08 -5.89 19.80
N CYS A 175 9.80 -5.73 18.50
CA CYS A 175 10.66 -6.26 17.45
C CYS A 175 11.96 -5.44 17.27
N PHE A 176 11.91 -4.12 17.54
CA PHE A 176 13.03 -3.20 17.38
C PHE A 176 13.77 -2.88 18.68
N LEU A 177 13.14 -3.03 19.87
CA LEU A 177 13.70 -2.65 21.18
C LEU A 177 14.74 -3.62 21.76
N ARG A 178 15.07 -4.73 21.11
CA ARG A 178 16.21 -5.58 21.51
C ARG A 178 17.57 -5.07 21.01
N TRP A 179 17.60 -3.93 20.33
CA TRP A 179 18.83 -3.29 19.85
C TRP A 179 18.79 -1.79 20.14
N PRO A 180 19.87 -1.16 20.59
CA PRO A 180 19.90 0.28 20.82
C PRO A 180 19.75 1.02 19.47
N LEU A 181 18.54 1.50 19.22
CA LEU A 181 18.27 2.37 18.07
C LEU A 181 18.83 3.76 18.37
N PRO A 182 19.43 4.45 17.38
CA PRO A 182 19.78 5.85 17.55
C PRO A 182 18.51 6.67 17.86
N VAL A 183 18.64 7.61 18.80
CA VAL A 183 17.56 8.36 19.47
C VAL A 183 16.67 9.22 18.55
N ASN A 184 16.88 9.20 17.23
CA ASN A 184 16.20 10.03 16.25
C ASN A 184 15.09 9.31 15.44
N VAL A 185 14.62 8.14 15.87
CA VAL A 185 13.51 7.45 15.20
C VAL A 185 12.19 8.03 15.73
N ARG A 186 11.71 9.12 15.15
CA ARG A 186 10.38 9.66 15.44
C ARG A 186 9.33 8.81 14.71
N ALA A 187 8.40 8.27 15.48
CA ALA A 187 7.25 7.55 14.95
C ALA A 187 6.30 8.54 14.25
N ARG A 188 5.72 8.13 13.09
CA ARG A 188 4.86 9.00 12.28
C ARG A 188 3.46 8.46 12.12
N PRO A 189 2.43 9.34 12.08
CA PRO A 189 1.08 8.94 11.73
C PRO A 189 1.04 8.33 10.32
N GLY A 190 0.32 7.22 10.16
CA GLY A 190 0.09 6.58 8.86
C GLY A 190 -0.55 7.54 7.84
N SER A 191 -1.24 8.57 8.31
CA SER A 191 -1.84 9.63 7.50
C SER A 191 -0.83 10.49 6.74
N GLN A 192 0.40 10.68 7.26
CA GLN A 192 1.44 11.43 6.56
C GLN A 192 2.00 10.64 5.38
N VAL A 193 2.23 9.33 5.55
CA VAL A 193 2.65 8.43 4.47
C VAL A 193 1.59 8.43 3.36
N ALA A 194 0.32 8.24 3.73
CA ALA A 194 -0.79 8.27 2.78
C ALA A 194 -0.89 9.59 2.00
N SER A 195 -0.67 10.73 2.68
CA SER A 195 -0.65 12.05 2.03
C SER A 195 0.50 12.18 1.03
N ALA A 196 1.69 11.72 1.39
CA ALA A 196 2.85 11.74 0.52
C ALA A 196 2.67 10.83 -0.71
N MET A 197 2.09 9.62 -0.53
CA MET A 197 1.76 8.71 -1.62
C MET A 197 0.81 9.35 -2.63
N LEU A 198 -0.29 9.98 -2.17
CA LEU A 198 -1.24 10.67 -3.05
C LEU A 198 -0.60 11.89 -3.73
N LYS A 199 0.21 12.68 -3.02
CA LYS A 199 0.90 13.83 -3.60
C LYS A 199 1.83 13.42 -4.74
N ALA A 200 2.63 12.36 -4.56
CA ALA A 200 3.53 11.86 -5.59
C ALA A 200 2.79 11.29 -6.81
N ALA A 201 1.61 10.71 -6.61
CA ALA A 201 0.78 10.20 -7.71
C ALA A 201 0.19 11.30 -8.62
N ARG A 202 0.21 12.57 -8.21
CA ARG A 202 -0.23 13.70 -9.06
C ARG A 202 0.79 14.08 -10.15
N SER A 203 2.06 13.69 -9.98
CA SER A 203 3.13 14.00 -10.93
C SER A 203 4.09 12.81 -11.00
N VAL A 204 3.67 11.78 -11.74
CA VAL A 204 4.42 10.54 -11.90
C VAL A 204 5.65 10.79 -12.78
N GLN A 205 6.82 10.46 -12.24
CA GLN A 205 8.09 10.54 -12.95
C GLN A 205 8.62 9.12 -13.21
N PRO A 206 9.22 8.85 -14.37
CA PRO A 206 9.79 7.55 -14.68
C PRO A 206 10.96 7.21 -13.76
N GLY A 207 11.06 5.95 -13.36
CA GLY A 207 12.18 5.43 -12.55
C GLY A 207 11.74 4.79 -11.23
N CYS A 208 12.73 4.30 -10.49
CA CYS A 208 12.53 3.66 -9.20
C CYS A 208 13.01 4.57 -8.06
N PHE A 209 12.11 4.96 -7.18
CA PHE A 209 12.38 5.90 -6.07
C PHE A 209 12.12 5.26 -4.72
N ARG A 210 13.00 5.51 -3.77
CA ARG A 210 12.88 5.10 -2.36
C ARG A 210 12.74 6.34 -1.48
N PHE A 211 11.53 6.58 -1.00
CA PHE A 211 11.21 7.73 -0.15
C PHE A 211 11.35 7.34 1.32
N LYS A 212 12.39 7.84 1.95
CA LYS A 212 12.46 7.82 3.42
C LYS A 212 11.48 8.87 3.92
N VAL A 213 10.39 8.43 4.51
CA VAL A 213 9.42 9.33 5.14
C VAL A 213 10.02 9.76 6.49
N SER A 214 11.05 10.60 6.41
CA SER A 214 11.67 11.34 7.52
C SER A 214 11.36 12.81 7.35
N ASP A 215 11.39 13.57 8.40
CA ASP A 215 10.99 14.99 8.58
C ASP A 215 10.80 15.86 7.35
#